data_3352cd72d0e7e60be378ac867c3a335c
#
_entry.id   3352cd72d0e7e60be378ac867c3a335c
#
_cell.length_a   1.000
_cell.length_b   1.000
_cell.length_c   1.000
_cell.angle_alpha   90.00
_cell.angle_beta   90.00
_cell.angle_gamma   90.00
#
_symmetry.space_group_name_H-M   'P 1'
#
loop_
_entity.id
_entity.type
_entity.pdbx_description
1 polymer ?
#
loop_
_entity_poly.entity_id
_entity_poly.type
_entity_poly.pdbx_seq_one_letter_code
_entity_poly.pdbx_strand_id
1 'polypeptide(L)'
;MDNFEPLSDYLYLISTEDLEDPLRFAEKTTLSRDFRNGFWYHTSSRLFLVNAFMLKYGVERVIHIENDVLLYYNCNETLGEILGGSDQLYIPFDSWNRNIASIVYIPCAAVFSEVLSTYDFTRNDMENFSHIRHSTGLIANFPIYTNVEGKTGERAFVCDGWDKFDGTIFDAAAMGQYVGGVDPQNIAGDTRGFVNETCVIKYPYEGKFVWNVEDGVSKPFFITNFGKILRIFNLHIHSKALALYCA
;
A
#
# COMPACT_ATOMS: atom_id res chain seq x y z
N MET A 1 5.75 21.05 13.52
CA MET A 1 4.66 21.39 12.59
C MET A 1 5.07 22.38 11.52
N ASP A 2 6.04 23.21 11.78
CA ASP A 2 6.44 24.35 10.91
C ASP A 2 6.87 23.96 9.47
N ASN A 3 7.34 22.74 9.27
CA ASN A 3 7.75 22.26 7.93
C ASN A 3 6.59 22.03 6.95
N PHE A 4 5.35 21.97 7.45
CA PHE A 4 4.16 21.75 6.62
C PHE A 4 3.33 23.02 6.40
N GLU A 5 3.70 24.13 7.02
CA GLU A 5 2.98 25.41 6.89
C GLU A 5 2.75 25.84 5.43
N PRO A 6 3.73 25.67 4.50
CA PRO A 6 3.51 26.00 3.09
C PRO A 6 2.45 25.14 2.40
N LEU A 7 2.04 24.04 3.00
CA LEU A 7 1.04 23.09 2.47
C LEU A 7 -0.30 23.19 3.19
N SER A 8 -0.49 24.17 4.08
CA SER A 8 -1.68 24.30 4.94
C SER A 8 -3.01 24.38 4.16
N ASP A 9 -2.98 24.88 2.92
CA ASP A 9 -4.17 24.95 2.06
C ASP A 9 -4.60 23.58 1.51
N TYR A 10 -3.72 22.58 1.60
CA TYR A 10 -3.90 21.24 1.05
C TYR A 10 -3.89 20.14 2.11
N LEU A 11 -3.38 20.43 3.32
CA LEU A 11 -3.16 19.45 4.37
C LEU A 11 -3.87 19.86 5.67
N TYR A 12 -4.56 18.89 6.27
CA TYR A 12 -5.00 18.97 7.66
C TYR A 12 -4.05 18.15 8.53
N LEU A 13 -3.31 18.82 9.40
CA LEU A 13 -2.44 18.15 10.36
C LEU A 13 -3.24 17.81 11.63
N ILE A 14 -3.27 16.53 11.95
CA ILE A 14 -3.95 16.01 13.14
C ILE A 14 -2.91 15.45 14.09
N SER A 15 -2.92 15.96 15.34
CA SER A 15 -2.07 15.40 16.39
C SER A 15 -2.52 13.99 16.73
N THR A 16 -1.60 13.05 16.80
CA THR A 16 -1.89 11.70 17.27
C THR A 16 -2.28 11.66 18.75
N GLU A 17 -1.89 12.69 19.53
CA GLU A 17 -2.28 12.86 20.93
C GLU A 17 -3.77 13.15 21.08
N ASP A 18 -4.40 13.69 20.04
CA ASP A 18 -5.83 13.95 19.98
C ASP A 18 -6.68 12.73 19.63
N LEU A 19 -6.05 11.61 19.28
CA LEU A 19 -6.71 10.38 18.84
C LEU A 19 -6.67 9.32 19.96
N GLU A 20 -7.84 8.86 20.36
CA GLU A 20 -7.98 7.76 21.31
C GLU A 20 -8.18 6.44 20.54
N ASP A 21 -7.24 5.51 20.63
CA ASP A 21 -7.36 4.18 20.04
C ASP A 21 -8.27 3.29 20.89
N PRO A 22 -9.50 2.97 20.45
CA PRO A 22 -10.44 2.18 21.23
C PRO A 22 -10.01 0.71 21.38
N LEU A 23 -9.10 0.24 20.53
CA LEU A 23 -8.60 -1.14 20.55
C LEU A 23 -7.34 -1.28 21.42
N ARG A 24 -6.77 -0.16 21.87
CA ARG A 24 -5.66 -0.11 22.82
C ARG A 24 -4.42 -0.86 22.34
N PHE A 25 -4.02 -0.63 21.08
CA PHE A 25 -2.86 -1.28 20.47
C PHE A 25 -1.60 -1.17 21.33
N ALA A 26 -1.29 0.05 21.81
CA ALA A 26 -0.08 0.34 22.56
C ALA A 26 0.05 -0.47 23.86
N GLU A 27 -1.07 -0.91 24.45
CA GLU A 27 -1.11 -1.69 25.66
C GLU A 27 -1.07 -3.21 25.41
N LYS A 28 -1.57 -3.65 24.24
CA LYS A 28 -1.71 -5.07 23.92
C LYS A 28 -0.53 -5.62 23.13
N THR A 29 0.14 -4.77 22.34
CA THR A 29 1.19 -5.23 21.43
C THR A 29 2.45 -5.66 22.16
N THR A 30 3.07 -6.74 21.69
CA THR A 30 4.40 -7.23 22.09
C THR A 30 5.50 -6.81 21.14
N LEU A 31 5.20 -6.01 20.10
CA LEU A 31 6.18 -5.54 19.14
C LEU A 31 7.22 -4.64 19.80
N SER A 32 8.50 -4.92 19.52
CA SER A 32 9.62 -4.19 20.12
C SER A 32 9.61 -2.71 19.73
N ARG A 33 9.78 -1.83 20.73
CA ARG A 33 9.98 -0.38 20.54
C ARG A 33 11.45 -0.02 20.26
N ASP A 34 12.37 -0.95 20.49
CA ASP A 34 13.81 -0.73 20.30
C ASP A 34 14.31 -1.20 18.93
N PHE A 35 13.66 -2.23 18.34
CA PHE A 35 14.04 -2.73 17.04
C PHE A 35 13.87 -1.65 15.97
N ARG A 36 14.98 -1.18 15.39
CA ARG A 36 15.00 -0.12 14.35
C ARG A 36 14.14 1.09 14.75
N ASN A 37 14.31 1.57 15.98
CA ASN A 37 13.52 2.67 16.57
C ASN A 37 12.01 2.40 16.56
N GLY A 38 11.60 1.18 16.85
CA GLY A 38 10.19 0.79 16.90
C GLY A 38 9.53 0.60 15.53
N PHE A 39 10.28 0.26 14.51
CA PHE A 39 9.78 0.17 13.13
C PHE A 39 8.43 -0.60 13.06
N TRP A 40 8.40 -1.86 13.51
CA TRP A 40 7.17 -2.66 13.45
C TRP A 40 6.06 -2.17 14.39
N TYR A 41 6.44 -1.55 15.50
CA TYR A 41 5.48 -0.92 16.38
C TYR A 41 4.77 0.25 15.68
N HIS A 42 5.52 1.15 15.05
CA HIS A 42 4.96 2.33 14.40
C HIS A 42 4.19 1.99 13.11
N THR A 43 4.68 1.05 12.30
CA THR A 43 3.96 0.62 11.09
C THR A 43 2.62 -0.04 11.41
N SER A 44 2.52 -0.76 12.53
CA SER A 44 1.26 -1.32 12.99
C SER A 44 0.37 -0.29 13.68
N SER A 45 0.94 0.51 14.61
CA SER A 45 0.21 1.52 15.40
C SER A 45 -0.56 2.53 14.54
N ARG A 46 0.03 2.96 13.41
CA ARG A 46 -0.60 3.93 12.50
C ARG A 46 -2.00 3.50 12.05
N LEU A 47 -2.22 2.20 11.85
CA LEU A 47 -3.51 1.67 11.39
C LEU A 47 -4.61 1.87 12.45
N PHE A 48 -4.27 1.69 13.71
CA PHE A 48 -5.17 1.95 14.83
C PHE A 48 -5.46 3.44 14.98
N LEU A 49 -4.47 4.30 14.74
CA LEU A 49 -4.65 5.76 14.72
C LEU A 49 -5.52 6.22 13.53
N VAL A 50 -5.39 5.61 12.36
CA VAL A 50 -6.28 5.87 11.23
C VAL A 50 -7.72 5.47 11.58
N ASN A 51 -7.92 4.33 12.24
CA ASN A 51 -9.25 3.92 12.71
C ASN A 51 -9.83 4.90 13.75
N ALA A 52 -9.02 5.32 14.72
CA ALA A 52 -9.41 6.31 15.73
C ALA A 52 -9.79 7.65 15.07
N PHE A 53 -9.04 8.09 14.07
CA PHE A 53 -9.35 9.27 13.27
C PHE A 53 -10.71 9.12 12.55
N MET A 54 -10.92 8.02 11.87
CA MET A 54 -12.18 7.77 11.14
C MET A 54 -13.38 7.77 12.09
N LEU A 55 -13.26 7.14 13.25
CA LEU A 55 -14.30 7.11 14.28
C LEU A 55 -14.58 8.51 14.86
N LYS A 56 -13.52 9.27 15.18
CA LYS A 56 -13.64 10.59 15.79
C LYS A 56 -14.31 11.61 14.86
N TYR A 57 -13.94 11.59 13.59
CA TYR A 57 -14.38 12.62 12.63
C TYR A 57 -15.50 12.15 11.69
N GLY A 58 -15.94 10.90 11.79
CA GLY A 58 -16.99 10.34 10.92
C GLY A 58 -16.57 10.27 9.45
N VAL A 59 -15.28 10.05 9.18
CA VAL A 59 -14.75 9.99 7.81
C VAL A 59 -14.91 8.59 7.24
N GLU A 60 -15.38 8.51 6.00
CA GLU A 60 -15.54 7.27 5.25
C GLU A 60 -14.76 7.31 3.93
N ARG A 61 -14.50 6.15 3.35
CA ARG A 61 -13.81 5.98 2.06
C ARG A 61 -12.43 6.61 2.05
N VAL A 62 -11.59 6.17 2.99
CA VAL A 62 -10.22 6.66 3.17
C VAL A 62 -9.25 5.87 2.31
N ILE A 63 -8.34 6.56 1.64
CA ILE A 63 -7.11 5.99 1.09
C ILE A 63 -5.97 6.36 2.04
N HIS A 64 -5.46 5.37 2.77
CA HIS A 64 -4.23 5.53 3.55
C HIS A 64 -3.03 5.26 2.65
N ILE A 65 -2.01 6.13 2.73
CA ILE A 65 -0.73 5.94 2.04
C ILE A 65 0.43 6.19 3.00
N GLU A 66 1.56 5.53 2.76
CA GLU A 66 2.83 5.83 3.43
C GLU A 66 3.48 7.08 2.82
N ASN A 67 4.37 7.71 3.57
CA ASN A 67 5.00 8.98 3.20
C ASN A 67 6.03 8.87 2.06
N ASP A 68 6.36 7.66 1.63
CA ASP A 68 7.26 7.35 0.52
C ASP A 68 6.52 6.69 -0.67
N VAL A 69 5.20 6.88 -0.72
CA VAL A 69 4.35 6.44 -1.82
C VAL A 69 4.00 7.63 -2.72
N LEU A 70 4.27 7.48 -4.01
CA LEU A 70 3.82 8.40 -5.05
C LEU A 70 2.55 7.88 -5.70
N LEU A 71 1.54 8.74 -5.84
CA LEU A 71 0.30 8.48 -6.58
C LEU A 71 0.37 9.17 -7.93
N TYR A 72 0.09 8.45 -9.01
CA TYR A 72 0.12 8.97 -10.38
C TYR A 72 -1.27 9.25 -10.96
N TYR A 73 -2.32 8.85 -10.26
CA TYR A 73 -3.70 9.03 -10.68
C TYR A 73 -4.55 9.56 -9.53
N ASN A 74 -5.58 10.30 -9.86
CA ASN A 74 -6.56 10.78 -8.88
C ASN A 74 -7.33 9.59 -8.30
N CYS A 75 -7.29 9.45 -6.97
CA CYS A 75 -7.96 8.36 -6.28
C CYS A 75 -9.48 8.36 -6.52
N ASN A 76 -10.12 9.54 -6.49
CA ASN A 76 -11.57 9.62 -6.67
C ASN A 76 -11.99 9.24 -8.09
N GLU A 77 -11.25 9.68 -9.09
CA GLU A 77 -11.56 9.39 -10.50
C GLU A 77 -11.27 7.93 -10.87
N THR A 78 -10.16 7.40 -10.37
CA THR A 78 -9.71 6.04 -10.77
C THR A 78 -10.33 4.94 -9.92
N LEU A 79 -10.53 5.18 -8.63
CA LEU A 79 -10.98 4.17 -7.69
C LEU A 79 -12.41 4.38 -7.20
N GLY A 80 -12.96 5.60 -7.31
CA GLY A 80 -14.23 5.97 -6.73
C GLY A 80 -15.40 5.12 -7.23
N GLU A 81 -15.48 4.85 -8.55
CA GLU A 81 -16.52 3.99 -9.13
C GLU A 81 -16.31 2.51 -8.78
N ILE A 82 -15.05 2.07 -8.73
CA ILE A 82 -14.69 0.66 -8.49
C ILE A 82 -14.93 0.29 -7.03
N LEU A 83 -14.60 1.19 -6.10
CA LEU A 83 -14.57 0.94 -4.67
C LEU A 83 -15.75 1.56 -3.90
N GLY A 84 -16.50 2.48 -4.50
CA GLY A 84 -17.51 3.29 -3.81
C GLY A 84 -18.66 2.52 -3.17
N GLY A 85 -18.91 1.28 -3.62
CA GLY A 85 -19.90 0.37 -3.03
C GLY A 85 -19.29 -0.83 -2.29
N SER A 86 -17.96 -0.83 -2.09
CA SER A 86 -17.30 -1.96 -1.43
C SER A 86 -17.41 -1.88 0.09
N ASP A 87 -17.62 -3.03 0.70
CA ASP A 87 -17.60 -3.29 2.13
C ASP A 87 -16.28 -3.97 2.59
N GLN A 88 -15.26 -4.00 1.73
CA GLN A 88 -13.96 -4.63 2.00
C GLN A 88 -12.83 -3.60 2.00
N LEU A 89 -11.81 -3.84 2.80
CA LEU A 89 -10.51 -3.19 2.63
C LEU A 89 -9.85 -3.68 1.35
N TYR A 90 -9.05 -2.81 0.70
CA TYR A 90 -8.18 -3.22 -0.40
C TYR A 90 -6.73 -2.91 -0.06
N ILE A 91 -5.87 -3.92 -0.18
CA ILE A 91 -4.44 -3.84 0.13
C ILE A 91 -3.67 -4.63 -0.93
N PRO A 92 -2.50 -4.18 -1.43
CA PRO A 92 -1.67 -4.99 -2.30
C PRO A 92 -0.94 -6.09 -1.51
N PHE A 93 -0.83 -7.28 -2.10
CA PHE A 93 -0.08 -8.41 -1.55
C PHE A 93 1.06 -8.75 -2.51
N ASP A 94 2.27 -8.93 -2.01
CA ASP A 94 3.41 -9.36 -2.78
C ASP A 94 3.59 -10.88 -2.81
N SER A 95 2.98 -11.56 -1.85
CA SER A 95 2.99 -13.02 -1.70
C SER A 95 1.76 -13.50 -0.91
N TRP A 96 1.62 -14.81 -0.77
CA TRP A 96 0.52 -15.42 -0.02
C TRP A 96 0.47 -14.98 1.46
N ASN A 97 1.63 -14.82 2.06
CA ASN A 97 1.76 -14.56 3.50
C ASN A 97 2.10 -13.11 3.83
N ARG A 98 2.21 -12.23 2.83
CA ARG A 98 2.67 -10.87 3.05
C ARG A 98 1.88 -9.86 2.23
N ASN A 99 1.29 -8.90 2.93
CA ASN A 99 0.74 -7.69 2.34
C ASN A 99 1.73 -6.53 2.45
N ILE A 100 1.47 -5.48 1.71
CA ILE A 100 2.22 -4.22 1.80
C ILE A 100 1.21 -3.09 2.02
N ALA A 101 0.99 -2.72 3.27
CA ALA A 101 0.03 -1.69 3.66
C ALA A 101 0.49 -0.25 3.33
N SER A 102 1.27 -0.09 2.26
CA SER A 102 1.72 1.22 1.76
C SER A 102 0.62 2.03 1.10
N ILE A 103 -0.39 1.34 0.56
CA ILE A 103 -1.65 1.90 0.09
C ILE A 103 -2.78 1.00 0.57
N VAL A 104 -3.77 1.58 1.26
CA VAL A 104 -4.93 0.85 1.80
C VAL A 104 -6.20 1.64 1.54
N TYR A 105 -7.18 1.04 0.87
CA TYR A 105 -8.53 1.58 0.85
C TYR A 105 -9.32 1.06 2.05
N ILE A 106 -9.99 1.95 2.74
CA ILE A 106 -10.80 1.68 3.93
C ILE A 106 -12.21 2.22 3.67
N PRO A 107 -13.24 1.36 3.55
CA PRO A 107 -14.59 1.79 3.17
C PRO A 107 -15.26 2.62 4.28
N CYS A 108 -15.18 2.17 5.53
CA CYS A 108 -15.70 2.88 6.70
C CYS A 108 -15.02 2.42 7.98
N ALA A 109 -15.18 3.19 9.04
CA ALA A 109 -14.61 2.90 10.35
C ALA A 109 -15.15 1.58 10.95
N ALA A 110 -16.40 1.21 10.69
CA ALA A 110 -16.99 -0.03 11.21
C ALA A 110 -16.27 -1.26 10.66
N VAL A 111 -16.09 -1.36 9.34
CA VAL A 111 -15.35 -2.46 8.69
C VAL A 111 -13.89 -2.47 9.16
N PHE A 112 -13.26 -1.29 9.27
CA PHE A 112 -11.88 -1.24 9.71
C PHE A 112 -11.70 -1.66 11.17
N SER A 113 -12.62 -1.25 12.06
CA SER A 113 -12.64 -1.71 13.44
C SER A 113 -12.85 -3.21 13.54
N GLU A 114 -13.70 -3.81 12.70
CA GLU A 114 -13.90 -5.26 12.63
C GLU A 114 -12.61 -5.97 12.24
N VAL A 115 -11.93 -5.52 11.18
CA VAL A 115 -10.62 -6.05 10.75
C VAL A 115 -9.61 -5.95 11.87
N LEU A 116 -9.45 -4.77 12.50
CA LEU A 116 -8.48 -4.56 13.57
C LEU A 116 -8.84 -5.31 14.87
N SER A 117 -10.11 -5.68 15.08
CA SER A 117 -10.51 -6.48 16.25
C SER A 117 -9.97 -7.91 16.18
N THR A 118 -9.65 -8.39 14.98
CA THR A 118 -9.05 -9.72 14.74
C THR A 118 -7.52 -9.69 14.69
N TYR A 119 -6.91 -8.53 14.96
CA TYR A 119 -5.48 -8.32 14.87
C TYR A 119 -4.71 -9.10 15.95
N ASP A 120 -3.69 -9.85 15.54
CA ASP A 120 -2.75 -10.52 16.44
C ASP A 120 -1.66 -9.53 16.87
N PHE A 121 -1.70 -9.07 18.11
CA PHE A 121 -0.80 -8.06 18.66
C PHE A 121 0.66 -8.54 18.83
N THR A 122 0.95 -9.80 18.50
CA THR A 122 2.31 -10.35 18.47
C THR A 122 2.98 -10.29 17.09
N ARG A 123 2.21 -9.96 16.04
CA ARG A 123 2.66 -9.90 14.65
C ARG A 123 2.67 -8.47 14.13
N ASN A 124 3.53 -8.22 13.14
CA ASN A 124 3.52 -6.94 12.42
C ASN A 124 2.31 -6.84 11.47
N ASP A 125 2.10 -5.64 10.91
CA ASP A 125 0.99 -5.33 10.00
C ASP A 125 1.01 -6.18 8.72
N MET A 126 2.20 -6.44 8.16
CA MET A 126 2.33 -7.22 6.92
C MET A 126 1.84 -8.67 7.08
N GLU A 127 2.14 -9.31 8.22
CA GLU A 127 1.68 -10.66 8.52
C GLU A 127 0.21 -10.68 8.93
N ASN A 128 -0.23 -9.69 9.71
CA ASN A 128 -1.60 -9.61 10.22
C ASN A 128 -2.63 -9.55 9.10
N PHE A 129 -2.51 -8.59 8.20
CA PHE A 129 -3.51 -8.44 7.15
C PHE A 129 -3.52 -9.62 6.18
N SER A 130 -2.39 -10.31 5.99
CA SER A 130 -2.37 -11.56 5.23
C SER A 130 -3.16 -12.65 5.96
N HIS A 131 -2.96 -12.81 7.27
CA HIS A 131 -3.73 -13.77 8.07
C HIS A 131 -5.23 -13.44 8.06
N ILE A 132 -5.59 -12.17 8.26
CA ILE A 132 -6.99 -11.71 8.24
C ILE A 132 -7.62 -11.93 6.86
N ARG A 133 -6.89 -11.65 5.77
CA ARG A 133 -7.35 -11.91 4.39
C ARG A 133 -7.75 -13.36 4.18
N HIS A 134 -6.96 -14.30 4.71
CA HIS A 134 -7.23 -15.73 4.55
C HIS A 134 -8.33 -16.28 5.47
N SER A 135 -8.53 -15.64 6.62
CA SER A 135 -9.49 -16.11 7.64
C SER A 135 -10.85 -15.42 7.59
N THR A 136 -10.94 -14.28 6.89
CA THR A 136 -12.19 -13.48 6.80
C THR A 136 -12.45 -13.07 5.35
N GLY A 137 -13.63 -12.59 5.05
CA GLY A 137 -13.95 -11.96 3.75
C GLY A 137 -13.73 -10.45 3.73
N LEU A 138 -13.09 -9.86 4.75
CA LEU A 138 -13.07 -8.41 4.97
C LEU A 138 -12.00 -7.66 4.17
N ILE A 139 -11.02 -8.38 3.62
CA ILE A 139 -9.92 -7.81 2.84
C ILE A 139 -9.93 -8.36 1.43
N ALA A 140 -9.81 -7.49 0.44
CA ALA A 140 -9.62 -7.79 -0.97
C ALA A 140 -8.26 -7.27 -1.47
N ASN A 141 -7.86 -7.68 -2.65
CA ASN A 141 -6.58 -7.29 -3.20
C ASN A 141 -6.68 -6.02 -4.06
N PHE A 142 -5.74 -5.12 -3.89
CA PHE A 142 -5.26 -4.30 -4.98
C PHE A 142 -4.34 -5.17 -5.85
N PRO A 143 -4.68 -5.47 -7.11
CA PRO A 143 -3.89 -6.39 -7.91
C PRO A 143 -2.51 -5.82 -8.23
N ILE A 144 -1.47 -6.61 -8.07
CA ILE A 144 -0.10 -6.20 -8.39
C ILE A 144 0.31 -6.59 -9.81
N TYR A 145 -0.51 -7.41 -10.47
CA TYR A 145 -0.33 -7.85 -11.84
C TYR A 145 -1.67 -8.28 -12.44
N THR A 146 -1.71 -8.60 -13.73
CA THR A 146 -2.92 -9.12 -14.35
C THR A 146 -2.95 -10.63 -14.31
N ASN A 147 -4.17 -11.19 -14.35
CA ASN A 147 -4.32 -12.63 -14.56
C ASN A 147 -3.81 -13.00 -15.95
N VAL A 148 -2.87 -13.92 -16.01
CA VAL A 148 -2.43 -14.54 -17.26
C VAL A 148 -3.04 -15.95 -17.26
N GLU A 149 -3.61 -16.36 -18.39
CA GLU A 149 -4.27 -17.64 -18.55
C GLU A 149 -3.50 -18.81 -17.91
N GLY A 150 -4.20 -19.66 -17.17
CA GLY A 150 -3.63 -20.87 -16.56
C GLY A 150 -2.86 -20.65 -15.26
N LYS A 151 -2.83 -19.45 -14.66
CA LYS A 151 -2.20 -19.22 -13.36
C LYS A 151 -3.04 -19.78 -12.23
N THR A 152 -2.37 -20.49 -11.34
CA THR A 152 -2.91 -21.05 -10.11
C THR A 152 -2.03 -20.66 -8.92
N GLY A 153 -2.49 -20.91 -7.71
CA GLY A 153 -1.72 -20.70 -6.50
C GLY A 153 -1.43 -19.22 -6.22
N GLU A 154 -0.25 -18.94 -5.74
CA GLU A 154 0.14 -17.64 -5.20
C GLU A 154 0.12 -16.50 -6.23
N ARG A 155 0.47 -16.79 -7.49
CA ARG A 155 0.38 -15.79 -8.56
C ARG A 155 -1.06 -15.40 -8.89
N ALA A 156 -2.00 -16.34 -8.83
CA ALA A 156 -3.42 -16.02 -9.00
C ALA A 156 -3.91 -15.17 -7.83
N PHE A 157 -3.48 -15.50 -6.61
CA PHE A 157 -3.84 -14.76 -5.41
C PHE A 157 -3.44 -13.28 -5.48
N VAL A 158 -2.19 -12.97 -5.82
CA VAL A 158 -1.73 -11.56 -5.87
C VAL A 158 -2.31 -10.76 -7.04
N CYS A 159 -2.94 -11.44 -8.00
CA CYS A 159 -3.66 -10.85 -9.12
C CYS A 159 -5.18 -10.80 -8.90
N ASP A 160 -5.69 -11.33 -7.78
CA ASP A 160 -7.12 -11.39 -7.52
C ASP A 160 -7.78 -10.02 -7.66
N GLY A 161 -8.94 -9.98 -8.33
CA GLY A 161 -9.66 -8.74 -8.60
C GLY A 161 -9.12 -7.88 -9.76
N TRP A 162 -8.09 -8.32 -10.49
CA TRP A 162 -7.45 -7.54 -11.57
C TRP A 162 -8.41 -7.03 -12.63
N ASP A 163 -9.47 -7.75 -12.92
CA ASP A 163 -10.50 -7.43 -13.91
C ASP A 163 -11.34 -6.21 -13.54
N LYS A 164 -11.43 -5.87 -12.25
CA LYS A 164 -12.13 -4.68 -11.77
C LYS A 164 -11.37 -3.37 -12.03
N PHE A 165 -10.06 -3.42 -12.21
CA PHE A 165 -9.19 -2.24 -12.23
C PHE A 165 -8.71 -1.83 -13.63
N ASP A 166 -9.32 -2.34 -14.69
CA ASP A 166 -9.08 -1.95 -16.09
C ASP A 166 -7.59 -1.81 -16.46
N GLY A 167 -6.80 -2.83 -16.13
CA GLY A 167 -5.36 -2.85 -16.40
C GLY A 167 -4.52 -1.96 -15.49
N THR A 168 -5.09 -1.41 -14.43
CA THR A 168 -4.35 -0.70 -13.39
C THR A 168 -3.80 -1.69 -12.36
N ILE A 169 -2.52 -1.55 -12.01
CA ILE A 169 -1.83 -2.36 -11.01
C ILE A 169 -1.24 -1.48 -9.91
N PHE A 170 -1.03 -2.07 -8.75
CA PHE A 170 -0.58 -1.39 -7.53
C PHE A 170 0.77 -1.94 -7.07
N ASP A 171 1.62 -1.07 -6.55
CA ASP A 171 2.93 -1.49 -6.08
C ASP A 171 2.87 -2.09 -4.66
N ALA A 172 3.28 -3.35 -4.57
CA ALA A 172 3.53 -4.04 -3.31
C ALA A 172 5.04 -4.02 -2.99
N ALA A 173 5.65 -2.83 -2.93
CA ALA A 173 7.06 -2.60 -2.62
C ALA A 173 8.05 -3.40 -3.49
N ALA A 174 7.68 -3.69 -4.72
CA ALA A 174 8.53 -4.42 -5.66
C ALA A 174 8.87 -3.57 -6.89
N MET A 175 7.88 -2.85 -7.45
CA MET A 175 8.09 -1.95 -8.58
C MET A 175 8.93 -0.74 -8.16
N GLY A 176 8.54 -0.06 -7.07
CA GLY A 176 9.26 1.09 -6.56
C GLY A 176 10.66 0.76 -6.09
N GLN A 177 10.89 -0.41 -5.49
CA GLN A 177 12.24 -0.88 -5.15
C GLN A 177 13.09 -1.16 -6.39
N TYR A 178 12.51 -1.73 -7.43
CA TYR A 178 13.24 -1.97 -8.67
C TYR A 178 13.61 -0.67 -9.37
N VAL A 179 12.68 0.26 -9.49
CA VAL A 179 12.88 1.55 -10.18
C VAL A 179 13.73 2.50 -9.34
N GLY A 180 13.43 2.64 -8.05
CA GLY A 180 13.96 3.67 -7.17
C GLY A 180 15.00 3.22 -6.16
N GLY A 181 15.20 1.90 -6.01
CA GLY A 181 16.10 1.33 -5.01
C GLY A 181 15.45 1.11 -3.65
N VAL A 182 16.16 0.42 -2.77
CA VAL A 182 15.72 0.07 -1.41
C VAL A 182 16.13 1.15 -0.40
N ASP A 183 15.56 1.04 0.79
CA ASP A 183 15.89 1.91 1.92
C ASP A 183 17.40 1.84 2.23
N PRO A 184 18.10 3.00 2.27
CA PRO A 184 19.53 3.06 2.60
C PRO A 184 19.88 2.46 3.97
N GLN A 185 18.94 2.35 4.89
CA GLN A 185 19.13 1.63 6.16
C GLN A 185 19.22 0.11 5.99
N ASN A 186 18.71 -0.43 4.88
CA ASN A 186 18.81 -1.86 4.57
C ASN A 186 20.08 -2.18 3.79
N ILE A 187 20.35 -1.42 2.73
CA ILE A 187 21.50 -1.64 1.85
C ILE A 187 22.07 -0.27 1.43
N ALA A 188 23.35 -0.06 1.63
CA ALA A 188 24.04 1.17 1.22
C ALA A 188 24.30 1.21 -0.29
N GLY A 189 24.29 2.42 -0.87
CA GLY A 189 24.63 2.66 -2.28
C GLY A 189 23.42 2.70 -3.23
N ASP A 190 23.69 2.71 -4.54
CA ASP A 190 22.66 2.67 -5.57
C ASP A 190 22.12 1.24 -5.72
N THR A 191 20.89 1.05 -5.30
CA THR A 191 20.20 -0.23 -5.31
C THR A 191 19.10 -0.31 -6.38
N ARG A 192 19.06 0.64 -7.33
CA ARG A 192 18.14 0.55 -8.47
C ARG A 192 18.37 -0.75 -9.23
N GLY A 193 17.27 -1.37 -9.68
CA GLY A 193 17.30 -2.71 -10.25
C GLY A 193 17.19 -3.83 -9.22
N PHE A 194 16.97 -3.50 -7.92
CA PHE A 194 16.75 -4.49 -6.88
C PHE A 194 15.50 -5.33 -7.17
N VAL A 195 15.66 -6.64 -7.22
CA VAL A 195 14.56 -7.59 -7.40
C VAL A 195 14.12 -8.10 -6.04
N ASN A 196 12.93 -7.68 -5.60
CA ASN A 196 12.37 -8.15 -4.34
C ASN A 196 12.11 -9.67 -4.40
N GLU A 197 12.85 -10.44 -3.60
CA GLU A 197 12.78 -11.91 -3.61
C GLU A 197 11.49 -12.46 -3.01
N THR A 198 10.83 -11.72 -2.13
CA THR A 198 9.58 -12.14 -1.52
C THR A 198 8.37 -11.91 -2.42
N CYS A 199 8.42 -10.93 -3.32
CA CYS A 199 7.35 -10.70 -4.28
C CYS A 199 7.28 -11.84 -5.30
N VAL A 200 6.11 -12.45 -5.46
CA VAL A 200 5.93 -13.56 -6.42
C VAL A 200 5.98 -13.10 -7.88
N ILE A 201 5.75 -11.82 -8.15
CA ILE A 201 5.92 -11.21 -9.47
C ILE A 201 7.35 -10.67 -9.59
N LYS A 202 8.12 -11.25 -10.48
CA LYS A 202 9.49 -10.81 -10.77
C LYS A 202 9.48 -9.92 -12.01
N TYR A 203 9.10 -8.64 -11.83
CA TYR A 203 8.84 -7.70 -12.92
C TYR A 203 9.90 -7.67 -14.02
N PRO A 204 11.23 -7.70 -13.75
CA PRO A 204 12.24 -7.70 -14.80
C PRO A 204 12.14 -8.86 -15.78
N TYR A 205 11.54 -9.98 -15.35
CA TYR A 205 11.35 -11.16 -16.20
C TYR A 205 9.95 -11.23 -16.82
N GLU A 206 9.03 -10.35 -16.40
CA GLU A 206 7.64 -10.32 -16.87
C GLU A 206 7.39 -9.25 -17.93
N GLY A 207 8.33 -8.29 -18.08
CA GLY A 207 8.17 -7.17 -19.00
C GLY A 207 9.17 -6.04 -18.75
N LYS A 208 8.76 -4.81 -19.04
CA LYS A 208 9.59 -3.62 -18.87
C LYS A 208 8.79 -2.44 -18.34
N PHE A 209 9.44 -1.62 -17.52
CA PHE A 209 8.92 -0.32 -17.10
C PHE A 209 9.16 0.71 -18.21
N VAL A 210 8.15 1.54 -18.44
CA VAL A 210 8.23 2.69 -19.37
C VAL A 210 7.56 3.88 -18.72
N TRP A 211 8.00 5.07 -19.09
CA TRP A 211 7.41 6.32 -18.64
C TRP A 211 6.77 7.01 -19.84
N ASN A 212 5.58 7.54 -19.65
CA ASN A 212 4.86 8.31 -20.64
C ASN A 212 4.32 9.59 -20.02
N VAL A 213 4.27 10.67 -20.80
CA VAL A 213 3.70 11.94 -20.34
C VAL A 213 2.21 11.94 -20.67
N GLU A 214 1.38 12.02 -19.65
CA GLU A 214 -0.07 12.19 -19.75
C GLU A 214 -0.45 13.44 -18.94
N ASP A 215 -1.18 14.36 -19.55
CA ASP A 215 -1.62 15.62 -18.95
C ASP A 215 -0.46 16.47 -18.36
N GLY A 216 0.71 16.40 -19.00
CA GLY A 216 1.92 17.09 -18.54
C GLY A 216 2.64 16.43 -17.36
N VAL A 217 2.18 15.27 -16.90
CA VAL A 217 2.79 14.51 -15.81
C VAL A 217 3.41 13.23 -16.34
N SER A 218 4.65 12.94 -15.94
CA SER A 218 5.32 11.69 -16.26
C SER A 218 4.75 10.55 -15.40
N LYS A 219 4.13 9.57 -16.04
CA LYS A 219 3.48 8.44 -15.37
C LYS A 219 4.16 7.12 -15.72
N PRO A 220 4.31 6.19 -14.76
CA PRO A 220 4.89 4.89 -15.00
C PRO A 220 3.86 3.91 -15.58
N PHE A 221 4.33 3.08 -16.50
CA PHE A 221 3.58 1.95 -17.06
C PHE A 221 4.46 0.70 -17.04
N PHE A 222 3.80 -0.43 -17.06
CA PHE A 222 4.48 -1.71 -17.25
C PHE A 222 3.97 -2.37 -18.54
N ILE A 223 4.88 -2.68 -19.46
CA ILE A 223 4.58 -3.42 -20.68
C ILE A 223 4.98 -4.86 -20.44
N THR A 224 4.00 -5.76 -20.43
CA THR A 224 4.24 -7.19 -20.26
C THR A 224 4.95 -7.79 -21.46
N ASN A 225 5.58 -8.95 -21.30
CA ASN A 225 6.21 -9.69 -22.41
C ASN A 225 5.22 -10.09 -23.52
N PHE A 226 3.92 -10.01 -23.26
CA PHE A 226 2.85 -10.26 -24.23
C PHE A 226 2.31 -8.98 -24.88
N GLY A 227 2.95 -7.83 -24.62
CA GLY A 227 2.57 -6.53 -25.18
C GLY A 227 1.40 -5.84 -24.49
N LYS A 228 0.86 -6.37 -23.38
CA LYS A 228 -0.19 -5.69 -22.61
C LYS A 228 0.41 -4.53 -21.83
N ILE A 229 -0.20 -3.35 -21.94
CA ILE A 229 0.19 -2.14 -21.20
C ILE A 229 -0.63 -2.08 -19.92
N LEU A 230 0.05 -1.96 -18.78
CA LEU A 230 -0.55 -1.84 -17.46
C LEU A 230 -0.22 -0.46 -16.89
N ARG A 231 -1.23 0.24 -16.37
CA ARG A 231 -1.04 1.49 -15.62
C ARG A 231 -0.51 1.15 -14.23
N ILE A 232 0.49 1.86 -13.76
CA ILE A 232 0.99 1.74 -12.40
C ILE A 232 0.37 2.86 -11.56
N PHE A 233 -0.53 2.52 -10.65
CA PHE A 233 -1.27 3.50 -9.84
C PHE A 233 -0.37 4.27 -8.89
N ASN A 234 0.53 3.55 -8.23
CA ASN A 234 1.45 4.08 -7.23
C ASN A 234 2.82 3.42 -7.31
N LEU A 235 3.85 4.12 -6.86
CA LEU A 235 5.17 3.54 -6.58
C LEU A 235 5.55 3.80 -5.12
N HIS A 236 6.05 2.76 -4.45
CA HIS A 236 6.57 2.82 -3.11
C HIS A 236 8.10 2.95 -3.16
N ILE A 237 8.60 4.19 -3.09
CA ILE A 237 10.00 4.55 -3.32
C ILE A 237 10.79 4.46 -2.01
N HIS A 238 11.24 3.28 -1.64
CA HIS A 238 11.94 2.99 -0.39
C HIS A 238 13.24 3.78 -0.21
N SER A 239 13.91 4.16 -1.30
CA SER A 239 15.12 5.00 -1.24
C SER A 239 14.86 6.43 -0.77
N LYS A 240 13.59 6.83 -0.63
CA LYS A 240 13.12 8.19 -0.28
C LYS A 240 13.49 9.26 -1.32
N ALA A 241 14.06 8.89 -2.46
CA ALA A 241 14.43 9.81 -3.54
C ALA A 241 13.20 10.20 -4.41
N LEU A 242 12.09 10.61 -3.77
CA LEU A 242 10.79 10.84 -4.41
C LEU A 242 10.85 11.83 -5.57
N ALA A 243 11.63 12.91 -5.42
CA ALA A 243 11.73 13.97 -6.41
C ALA A 243 12.20 13.49 -7.81
N LEU A 244 12.89 12.35 -7.89
CA LEU A 244 13.31 11.77 -9.15
C LEU A 244 12.16 11.15 -9.96
N TYR A 245 11.00 10.95 -9.34
CA TYR A 245 9.85 10.23 -9.89
C TYR A 245 8.57 11.05 -9.89
N CYS A 246 8.65 12.36 -9.58
CA CYS A 246 7.53 13.31 -9.52
C CYS A 246 7.48 14.28 -10.72
N ALA A 247 8.26 14.07 -11.79
CA ALA A 247 8.37 15.02 -12.89
C ALA A 247 7.28 14.89 -13.94
#